data_1cd9ea05c22990322c172a954860f840
#
_entry.id   1cd9ea05c22990322c172a954860f840
#
_cell.length_a   1.000
_cell.length_b   1.000
_cell.length_c   1.000
_cell.angle_alpha   90.00
_cell.angle_beta   90.00
_cell.angle_gamma   90.00
#
_symmetry.space_group_name_H-M   'P 1'
#
loop_
_entity.id
_entity.type
_entity.pdbx_description
1 polymer ?
#
loop_
_entity_poly.entity_id
_entity_poly.type
_entity_poly.pdbx_seq_one_letter_code
_entity_poly.pdbx_strand_id
1 'polypeptide(L)'
;PYNTFFLDESIEKKEPKEDKLQAQIENPIWKKNLLELLKATDTGITDIVFDKESKIFYTKHEFETINSKNKSSSFLNLRSESLGTQRLIAMSGIFFESLIEGGTVIIDELDKSLHPLLTKMLIKIFHSKKNNPNNAQLIFATHDSSLMNGELFRRDQMFITEKDETGQTSIKSLASIKGVRKDIPFEKWYLNGSFGGIPVIYEPEFEFNADKPVE
;
A
#
# COMPACT_ATOMS: atom_id res chain seq x y z
N PRO A 1 -4.48 -17.18 -20.10
CA PRO A 1 -3.29 -16.98 -19.28
C PRO A 1 -3.59 -15.83 -18.32
N TYR A 2 -3.52 -16.08 -17.00
CA TYR A 2 -3.73 -15.04 -15.99
C TYR A 2 -2.43 -14.23 -15.89
N ASN A 3 -2.51 -12.92 -16.11
CA ASN A 3 -1.38 -12.03 -15.92
C ASN A 3 -1.12 -11.91 -14.41
N THR A 4 0.11 -12.16 -13.98
CA THR A 4 0.53 -12.03 -12.59
C THR A 4 1.53 -10.87 -12.50
N PHE A 5 1.24 -9.91 -11.65
CA PHE A 5 2.06 -8.73 -11.44
C PHE A 5 2.70 -8.80 -10.06
N PHE A 6 4.02 -8.65 -9.99
CA PHE A 6 4.76 -8.61 -8.72
C PHE A 6 5.20 -7.19 -8.42
N LEU A 7 4.91 -6.75 -7.19
CA LEU A 7 5.44 -5.54 -6.59
C LEU A 7 6.32 -5.94 -5.41
N ASP A 8 7.63 -5.85 -5.59
CA ASP A 8 8.63 -6.06 -4.55
C ASP A 8 9.41 -4.77 -4.27
N GLU A 9 10.29 -4.79 -3.29
CA GLU A 9 11.16 -3.65 -2.94
C GLU A 9 12.01 -3.12 -4.11
N SER A 10 12.18 -3.90 -5.18
CA SER A 10 12.95 -3.45 -6.34
C SER A 10 12.24 -2.35 -7.13
N ILE A 11 10.91 -2.21 -6.95
CA ILE A 11 10.13 -1.12 -7.56
C ILE A 11 10.31 0.19 -6.78
N GLU A 12 10.60 0.12 -5.48
CA GLU A 12 10.92 1.32 -4.69
C GLU A 12 12.29 1.93 -5.08
N LYS A 13 13.21 1.09 -5.56
CA LYS A 13 14.54 1.52 -6.04
C LYS A 13 14.58 1.83 -7.54
N LYS A 14 13.61 1.31 -8.29
CA LYS A 14 13.40 1.69 -9.69
C LYS A 14 12.22 2.63 -9.71
N GLU A 15 12.50 3.90 -9.93
CA GLU A 15 11.49 4.88 -10.35
C GLU A 15 10.52 4.20 -11.33
N PRO A 16 9.19 4.40 -11.21
CA PRO A 16 8.29 3.92 -12.25
C PRO A 16 8.95 4.37 -13.54
N LYS A 17 9.21 3.42 -14.48
CA LYS A 17 9.88 3.77 -15.72
C LYS A 17 9.18 5.02 -16.20
N GLU A 18 9.87 6.15 -16.23
CA GLU A 18 9.28 7.47 -16.52
C GLU A 18 8.36 7.39 -17.72
N ASP A 19 8.77 6.59 -18.72
CA ASP A 19 7.99 6.30 -19.93
C ASP A 19 6.64 5.64 -19.62
N LYS A 20 6.55 4.71 -18.62
CA LYS A 20 5.29 4.03 -18.30
C LYS A 20 4.32 5.00 -17.59
N LEU A 21 4.79 5.75 -16.61
CA LEU A 21 3.97 6.73 -15.90
C LEU A 21 3.52 7.85 -16.86
N GLN A 22 4.40 8.30 -17.77
CA GLN A 22 4.06 9.28 -18.78
C GLN A 22 2.93 8.77 -19.68
N ALA A 23 3.05 7.56 -20.25
CA ALA A 23 2.02 6.97 -21.08
C ALA A 23 0.67 6.83 -20.34
N GLN A 24 0.72 6.50 -19.05
CA GLN A 24 -0.43 6.41 -18.18
C GLN A 24 -1.11 7.77 -17.97
N ILE A 25 -0.37 8.84 -17.71
CA ILE A 25 -0.90 10.19 -17.50
C ILE A 25 -1.40 10.79 -18.83
N GLU A 26 -0.79 10.46 -19.95
CA GLU A 26 -1.26 10.88 -21.28
C GLU A 26 -2.57 10.17 -21.69
N ASN A 27 -2.91 9.02 -21.07
CA ASN A 27 -4.20 8.35 -21.28
C ASN A 27 -5.30 9.01 -20.43
N PRO A 28 -6.36 9.60 -21.04
CA PRO A 28 -7.37 10.36 -20.31
C PRO A 28 -8.16 9.52 -19.29
N ILE A 29 -8.46 8.26 -19.60
CA ILE A 29 -9.21 7.36 -18.73
C ILE A 29 -8.35 7.02 -17.52
N TRP A 30 -7.09 6.70 -17.76
CA TRP A 30 -6.14 6.35 -16.73
C TRP A 30 -5.89 7.52 -15.78
N LYS A 31 -5.60 8.70 -16.34
CA LYS A 31 -5.41 9.94 -15.57
C LYS A 31 -6.64 10.25 -14.71
N LYS A 32 -7.84 10.12 -15.28
CA LYS A 32 -9.09 10.32 -14.53
C LYS A 32 -9.19 9.40 -13.33
N ASN A 33 -8.94 8.10 -13.52
CA ASN A 33 -9.01 7.11 -12.42
C ASN A 33 -7.96 7.38 -11.34
N LEU A 34 -6.75 7.78 -11.74
CA LEU A 34 -5.69 8.17 -10.80
C LEU A 34 -6.11 9.40 -9.98
N LEU A 35 -6.67 10.43 -10.61
CA LEU A 35 -7.12 11.63 -9.91
C LEU A 35 -8.29 11.32 -8.95
N GLU A 36 -9.22 10.43 -9.32
CA GLU A 36 -10.28 9.96 -8.42
C GLU A 36 -9.70 9.20 -7.21
N LEU A 37 -8.66 8.36 -7.42
CA LEU A 37 -7.95 7.68 -6.34
C LEU A 37 -7.28 8.69 -5.40
N LEU A 38 -6.57 9.68 -5.94
CA LEU A 38 -5.87 10.71 -5.15
C LEU A 38 -6.84 11.61 -4.38
N LYS A 39 -7.98 11.97 -4.95
CA LYS A 39 -9.04 12.69 -4.23
C LYS A 39 -9.60 11.90 -3.05
N ALA A 40 -9.76 10.57 -3.22
CA ALA A 40 -10.27 9.71 -2.15
C ALA A 40 -9.28 9.56 -0.98
N THR A 41 -8.04 10.02 -1.14
CA THR A 41 -6.96 9.89 -0.15
C THR A 41 -6.54 11.21 0.52
N ASP A 42 -7.31 12.26 0.30
CA ASP A 42 -7.08 13.59 0.91
C ASP A 42 -5.66 14.15 0.66
N THR A 43 -5.09 13.84 -0.49
CA THR A 43 -3.75 14.33 -0.87
C THR A 43 -3.75 15.82 -1.28
N GLY A 44 -4.91 16.40 -1.56
CA GLY A 44 -5.04 17.75 -2.09
C GLY A 44 -4.59 17.89 -3.55
N ILE A 45 -4.19 16.79 -4.20
CA ILE A 45 -3.77 16.79 -5.61
C ILE A 45 -4.99 16.88 -6.51
N THR A 46 -5.00 17.87 -7.39
CA THR A 46 -6.09 18.11 -8.36
C THR A 46 -5.71 17.74 -9.78
N ASP A 47 -4.42 17.68 -10.09
CA ASP A 47 -3.90 17.24 -11.39
C ASP A 47 -2.47 16.71 -11.28
N ILE A 48 -2.05 15.94 -12.29
CA ILE A 48 -0.67 15.51 -12.50
C ILE A 48 -0.27 15.84 -13.93
N VAL A 49 0.89 16.48 -14.08
CA VAL A 49 1.42 16.94 -15.36
C VAL A 49 2.84 16.43 -15.55
N PHE A 50 3.16 16.03 -16.75
CA PHE A 50 4.53 15.72 -17.17
C PHE A 50 5.09 16.86 -18.00
N ASP A 51 6.16 17.46 -17.54
CA ASP A 51 6.91 18.47 -18.32
C ASP A 51 7.93 17.75 -19.20
N LYS A 52 7.73 17.87 -20.51
CA LYS A 52 8.56 17.20 -21.53
C LYS A 52 9.97 17.80 -21.67
N GLU A 53 10.15 19.05 -21.29
CA GLU A 53 11.45 19.72 -21.39
C GLU A 53 12.37 19.29 -20.22
N SER A 54 11.85 19.40 -19.00
CA SER A 54 12.58 18.99 -17.79
C SER A 54 12.55 17.50 -17.50
N LYS A 55 11.63 16.76 -18.14
CA LYS A 55 11.31 15.33 -17.85
C LYS A 55 10.88 15.12 -16.40
N ILE A 56 10.15 16.04 -15.83
CA ILE A 56 9.71 16.01 -14.43
C ILE A 56 8.19 15.91 -14.37
N PHE A 57 7.70 15.07 -13.44
CA PHE A 57 6.29 15.03 -13.08
C PHE A 57 6.00 16.05 -11.99
N TYR A 58 4.94 16.82 -12.19
CA TYR A 58 4.42 17.79 -11.23
C TYR A 58 3.02 17.41 -10.79
N THR A 59 2.73 17.56 -9.51
CA THR A 59 1.39 17.51 -8.94
C THR A 59 0.86 18.92 -8.77
N LYS A 60 -0.41 19.14 -9.12
CA LYS A 60 -1.10 20.41 -8.96
C LYS A 60 -1.93 20.39 -7.69
N HIS A 61 -1.74 21.39 -6.84
CA HIS A 61 -2.54 21.63 -5.64
C HIS A 61 -3.33 22.93 -5.79
N GLU A 62 -4.58 22.92 -5.36
CA GLU A 62 -5.41 24.12 -5.32
C GLU A 62 -5.67 24.52 -3.87
N PHE A 63 -5.55 25.80 -3.57
CA PHE A 63 -5.78 26.35 -2.24
C PHE A 63 -6.52 27.68 -2.33
N GLU A 64 -7.30 27.99 -1.30
CA GLU A 64 -7.94 29.30 -1.17
C GLU A 64 -7.01 30.25 -0.45
N THR A 65 -6.81 31.44 -1.02
CA THR A 65 -6.00 32.48 -0.37
C THR A 65 -6.82 33.14 0.74
N ILE A 66 -6.24 33.26 1.94
CA ILE A 66 -6.91 33.72 3.18
C ILE A 66 -7.68 35.04 3.01
N ASN A 67 -7.31 35.89 2.06
CA ASN A 67 -7.90 37.22 1.84
C ASN A 67 -8.66 37.39 0.54
N SER A 68 -8.86 36.33 -0.24
CA SER A 68 -9.62 36.42 -1.49
C SER A 68 -10.36 35.11 -1.78
N LYS A 69 -11.57 35.21 -2.33
CA LYS A 69 -12.31 34.03 -2.85
C LYS A 69 -11.69 33.43 -4.11
N ASN A 70 -10.49 33.86 -4.49
CA ASN A 70 -9.79 33.35 -5.65
C ASN A 70 -9.02 32.08 -5.30
N LYS A 71 -9.26 31.03 -6.05
CA LYS A 71 -8.45 29.81 -5.97
C LYS A 71 -7.10 30.07 -6.63
N SER A 72 -6.05 29.84 -5.90
CA SER A 72 -4.68 29.79 -6.41
C SER A 72 -4.25 28.34 -6.59
N SER A 73 -3.30 28.09 -7.48
CA SER A 73 -2.73 26.76 -7.66
C SER A 73 -1.21 26.81 -7.56
N SER A 74 -0.62 25.75 -7.01
CA SER A 74 0.82 25.53 -7.03
C SER A 74 1.14 24.19 -7.68
N PHE A 75 2.34 24.09 -8.23
CA PHE A 75 2.90 22.85 -8.75
C PHE A 75 4.04 22.41 -7.85
N LEU A 76 3.99 21.17 -7.43
CA LEU A 76 5.02 20.55 -6.62
C LEU A 76 5.65 19.41 -7.44
N ASN A 77 6.98 19.28 -7.39
CA ASN A 77 7.65 18.13 -7.98
C ASN A 77 7.12 16.85 -7.32
N LEU A 78 6.74 15.83 -8.10
CA LEU A 78 6.22 14.56 -7.58
C LEU A 78 7.16 13.94 -6.53
N ARG A 79 8.47 14.10 -6.68
CA ARG A 79 9.46 13.62 -5.69
C ARG A 79 9.44 14.38 -4.36
N SER A 80 8.80 15.55 -4.31
CA SER A 80 8.60 16.33 -3.08
C SER A 80 7.30 15.99 -2.37
N GLU A 81 6.45 15.15 -2.95
CA GLU A 81 5.27 14.61 -2.29
C GLU A 81 5.64 13.65 -1.16
N SER A 82 4.67 13.37 -0.28
CA SER A 82 4.86 12.36 0.75
C SER A 82 5.20 10.99 0.13
N LEU A 83 5.98 10.17 0.83
CA LEU A 83 6.30 8.81 0.38
C LEU A 83 5.05 7.98 0.11
N GLY A 84 4.00 8.16 0.91
CA GLY A 84 2.72 7.48 0.72
C GLY A 84 2.04 7.90 -0.59
N THR A 85 2.05 9.19 -0.92
CA THR A 85 1.53 9.71 -2.19
C THR A 85 2.30 9.17 -3.38
N GLN A 86 3.64 9.21 -3.31
CA GLN A 86 4.51 8.68 -4.37
C GLN A 86 4.25 7.18 -4.58
N ARG A 87 4.17 6.40 -3.49
CA ARG A 87 3.89 4.97 -3.54
C ARG A 87 2.51 4.69 -4.13
N LEU A 88 1.48 5.43 -3.73
CA LEU A 88 0.13 5.28 -4.26
C LEU A 88 0.10 5.48 -5.78
N ILE A 89 0.76 6.53 -6.27
CA ILE A 89 0.88 6.81 -7.71
C ILE A 89 1.63 5.69 -8.42
N ALA A 90 2.75 5.22 -7.86
CA ALA A 90 3.52 4.13 -8.45
C ALA A 90 2.74 2.81 -8.52
N MET A 91 1.97 2.48 -7.48
CA MET A 91 1.15 1.26 -7.42
C MET A 91 -0.08 1.33 -8.31
N SER A 92 -0.65 2.52 -8.53
CA SER A 92 -1.90 2.71 -9.28
C SER A 92 -1.85 2.10 -10.67
N GLY A 93 -0.67 2.09 -11.30
CA GLY A 93 -0.43 1.48 -12.60
C GLY A 93 -0.79 0.01 -12.66
N ILE A 94 -0.20 -0.74 -11.76
CA ILE A 94 -0.38 -2.19 -11.69
C ILE A 94 -1.80 -2.52 -11.22
N PHE A 95 -2.35 -1.72 -10.29
CA PHE A 95 -3.72 -1.92 -9.83
C PHE A 95 -4.74 -1.75 -10.94
N PHE A 96 -4.68 -0.65 -11.69
CA PHE A 96 -5.64 -0.42 -12.77
C PHE A 96 -5.49 -1.43 -13.90
N GLU A 97 -4.26 -1.79 -14.26
CA GLU A 97 -3.99 -2.81 -15.26
C GLU A 97 -4.61 -4.17 -14.83
N SER A 98 -4.38 -4.59 -13.57
CA SER A 98 -4.95 -5.83 -13.06
C SER A 98 -6.48 -5.80 -12.98
N LEU A 99 -7.09 -4.68 -12.56
CA LEU A 99 -8.54 -4.53 -12.48
C LEU A 99 -9.20 -4.57 -13.88
N ILE A 100 -8.51 -4.05 -14.90
CA ILE A 100 -8.97 -4.09 -16.29
C ILE A 100 -8.86 -5.51 -16.87
N GLU A 101 -7.77 -6.20 -16.61
CA GLU A 101 -7.47 -7.50 -17.20
C GLU A 101 -8.00 -8.69 -16.40
N GLY A 102 -8.38 -8.51 -15.12
CA GLY A 102 -8.74 -9.60 -14.22
C GLY A 102 -7.53 -10.39 -13.72
N GLY A 103 -6.36 -9.76 -13.67
CA GLY A 103 -5.10 -10.40 -13.28
C GLY A 103 -4.92 -10.55 -11.76
N THR A 104 -3.78 -11.10 -11.36
CA THR A 104 -3.39 -11.23 -9.94
C THR A 104 -2.25 -10.28 -9.62
N VAL A 105 -2.41 -9.47 -8.58
CA VAL A 105 -1.36 -8.60 -8.04
C VAL A 105 -0.80 -9.23 -6.78
N ILE A 106 0.52 -9.35 -6.70
CA ILE A 106 1.22 -9.84 -5.50
C ILE A 106 2.10 -8.70 -4.99
N ILE A 107 1.90 -8.30 -3.73
CA ILE A 107 2.60 -7.15 -3.13
C ILE A 107 3.21 -7.58 -1.79
N ASP A 108 4.50 -7.34 -1.64
CA ASP A 108 5.14 -7.39 -0.34
C ASP A 108 5.00 -6.04 0.37
N GLU A 109 4.73 -6.07 1.67
CA GLU A 109 4.55 -4.87 2.50
C GLU A 109 3.53 -3.85 1.92
N LEU A 110 2.29 -4.29 1.67
CA LEU A 110 1.24 -3.41 1.12
C LEU A 110 1.04 -2.13 1.93
N ASP A 111 1.19 -2.20 3.25
CA ASP A 111 1.02 -1.11 4.22
C ASP A 111 2.19 -0.13 4.28
N LYS A 112 3.36 -0.46 3.71
CA LYS A 112 4.56 0.38 3.78
C LYS A 112 4.29 1.80 3.28
N SER A 113 4.63 2.78 4.11
CA SER A 113 4.42 4.22 3.86
C SER A 113 2.96 4.65 3.62
N LEU A 114 1.99 3.76 3.76
CA LEU A 114 0.57 4.08 3.62
C LEU A 114 -0.12 4.21 4.99
N HIS A 115 -1.06 5.14 5.07
CA HIS A 115 -1.93 5.20 6.24
C HIS A 115 -2.84 3.96 6.29
N PRO A 116 -3.12 3.32 7.45
CA PRO A 116 -3.96 2.11 7.53
C PRO A 116 -5.32 2.23 6.85
N LEU A 117 -5.96 3.40 6.92
CA LEU A 117 -7.24 3.63 6.24
C LEU A 117 -7.09 3.60 4.71
N LEU A 118 -5.96 4.04 4.19
CA LEU A 118 -5.65 4.00 2.77
C LEU A 118 -5.43 2.56 2.30
N THR A 119 -4.68 1.77 3.05
CA THR A 119 -4.49 0.34 2.80
C THR A 119 -5.83 -0.39 2.78
N LYS A 120 -6.71 -0.13 3.78
CA LYS A 120 -8.07 -0.68 3.82
C LYS A 120 -8.91 -0.27 2.60
N MET A 121 -8.80 0.97 2.14
CA MET A 121 -9.50 1.45 0.95
C MET A 121 -9.04 0.71 -0.31
N LEU A 122 -7.73 0.53 -0.50
CA LEU A 122 -7.17 -0.22 -1.63
C LEU A 122 -7.68 -1.66 -1.66
N ILE A 123 -7.69 -2.35 -0.52
CA ILE A 123 -8.25 -3.70 -0.39
C ILE A 123 -9.74 -3.73 -0.79
N LYS A 124 -10.52 -2.74 -0.32
CA LYS A 124 -11.95 -2.64 -0.65
C LYS A 124 -12.22 -2.41 -2.14
N ILE A 125 -11.30 -1.78 -2.88
CA ILE A 125 -11.40 -1.65 -4.34
C ILE A 125 -11.43 -3.03 -4.99
N PHE A 126 -10.55 -3.95 -4.57
CA PHE A 126 -10.52 -5.33 -5.09
C PHE A 126 -11.76 -6.15 -4.67
N HIS A 127 -12.39 -5.85 -3.55
CA HIS A 127 -13.64 -6.50 -3.12
C HIS A 127 -14.90 -5.94 -3.80
N SER A 128 -14.80 -4.77 -4.43
CA SER A 128 -15.95 -4.09 -5.04
C SER A 128 -16.25 -4.63 -6.43
N LYS A 129 -17.42 -5.23 -6.62
CA LYS A 129 -17.88 -5.66 -7.96
C LYS A 129 -17.92 -4.51 -8.99
N LYS A 130 -18.13 -3.27 -8.53
CA LYS A 130 -18.15 -2.08 -9.38
C LYS A 130 -16.74 -1.72 -9.87
N ASN A 131 -15.75 -1.76 -8.98
CA ASN A 131 -14.38 -1.36 -9.27
C ASN A 131 -13.53 -2.52 -9.81
N ASN A 132 -13.95 -3.76 -9.55
CA ASN A 132 -13.29 -4.99 -9.97
C ASN A 132 -14.26 -5.92 -10.72
N PRO A 133 -14.75 -5.52 -11.90
CA PRO A 133 -15.71 -6.31 -12.67
C PRO A 133 -15.09 -7.58 -13.24
N ASN A 134 -13.78 -7.62 -13.45
CA ASN A 134 -13.04 -8.72 -14.05
C ASN A 134 -12.42 -9.68 -13.04
N ASN A 135 -12.78 -9.53 -11.72
CA ASN A 135 -12.34 -10.40 -10.62
C ASN A 135 -10.81 -10.48 -10.48
N ALA A 136 -10.11 -9.35 -10.62
CA ALA A 136 -8.70 -9.26 -10.27
C ALA A 136 -8.46 -9.70 -8.82
N GLN A 137 -7.32 -10.31 -8.56
CA GLN A 137 -6.94 -10.80 -7.24
C GLN A 137 -5.81 -9.97 -6.65
N LEU A 138 -5.89 -9.71 -5.34
CA LEU A 138 -4.83 -9.06 -4.57
C LEU A 138 -4.32 -10.05 -3.52
N ILE A 139 -3.03 -10.40 -3.61
CA ILE A 139 -2.29 -11.18 -2.64
C ILE A 139 -1.22 -10.28 -2.05
N PHE A 140 -1.12 -10.19 -0.74
CA PHE A 140 -0.14 -9.30 -0.12
C PHE A 140 0.37 -9.82 1.22
N ALA A 141 1.58 -9.40 1.58
CA ALA A 141 2.09 -9.46 2.93
C ALA A 141 1.94 -8.08 3.60
N THR A 142 1.82 -8.07 4.92
CA THR A 142 1.65 -6.85 5.71
C THR A 142 2.10 -7.06 7.14
N HIS A 143 2.59 -6.00 7.77
CA HIS A 143 2.86 -5.92 9.21
C HIS A 143 1.72 -5.23 9.99
N ASP A 144 0.70 -4.70 9.29
CA ASP A 144 -0.45 -4.03 9.91
C ASP A 144 -1.49 -5.05 10.41
N SER A 145 -1.40 -5.38 11.70
CA SER A 145 -2.37 -6.27 12.35
C SER A 145 -3.81 -5.75 12.31
N SER A 146 -4.03 -4.45 12.16
CA SER A 146 -5.38 -3.86 12.06
C SER A 146 -6.16 -4.30 10.82
N LEU A 147 -5.46 -4.88 9.84
CA LEU A 147 -6.06 -5.50 8.66
C LEU A 147 -6.66 -6.89 8.95
N MET A 148 -6.31 -7.50 10.09
CA MET A 148 -6.90 -8.77 10.53
C MET A 148 -8.33 -8.57 11.04
N ASN A 149 -9.23 -8.30 10.11
CA ASN A 149 -10.61 -7.93 10.38
C ASN A 149 -11.57 -8.83 9.58
N GLY A 150 -12.53 -9.45 10.28
CA GLY A 150 -13.56 -10.31 9.69
C GLY A 150 -14.53 -9.62 8.74
N GLU A 151 -14.58 -8.27 8.75
CA GLU A 151 -15.33 -7.49 7.75
C GLU A 151 -14.57 -7.34 6.43
N LEU A 152 -13.22 -7.38 6.49
CA LEU A 152 -12.37 -7.29 5.31
C LEU A 152 -12.09 -8.68 4.72
N PHE A 153 -11.83 -9.67 5.56
CA PHE A 153 -11.36 -10.98 5.11
C PHE A 153 -12.07 -12.13 5.82
N ARG A 154 -12.28 -13.22 5.09
CA ARG A 154 -12.61 -14.50 5.67
C ARG A 154 -11.37 -15.17 6.26
N ARG A 155 -11.55 -16.09 7.20
CA ARG A 155 -10.47 -16.85 7.85
C ARG A 155 -9.56 -17.59 6.85
N ASP A 156 -10.14 -18.07 5.76
CA ASP A 156 -9.42 -18.78 4.69
C ASP A 156 -8.58 -17.85 3.80
N GLN A 157 -8.77 -16.56 3.92
CA GLN A 157 -8.00 -15.53 3.21
C GLN A 157 -6.86 -14.96 4.07
N MET A 158 -6.82 -15.25 5.36
CA MET A 158 -5.79 -14.78 6.28
C MET A 158 -4.81 -15.90 6.61
N PHE A 159 -3.53 -15.61 6.42
CA PHE A 159 -2.43 -16.55 6.69
C PHE A 159 -1.45 -15.93 7.67
N ILE A 160 -0.95 -16.75 8.59
CA ILE A 160 0.12 -16.38 9.51
C ILE A 160 1.39 -17.07 9.03
N THR A 161 2.46 -16.27 8.90
CA THR A 161 3.81 -16.76 8.65
C THR A 161 4.58 -16.77 9.97
N GLU A 162 5.33 -17.82 10.21
CA GLU A 162 6.14 -17.99 11.42
C GLU A 162 7.50 -18.59 11.03
N LYS A 163 8.56 -18.05 11.59
CA LYS A 163 9.92 -18.56 11.40
C LYS A 163 10.37 -19.24 12.66
N ASP A 164 10.81 -20.48 12.56
CA ASP A 164 11.32 -21.24 13.70
C ASP A 164 12.78 -20.89 14.03
N GLU A 165 13.30 -21.46 15.10
CA GLU A 165 14.68 -21.25 15.56
C GLU A 165 15.74 -21.69 14.53
N THR A 166 15.39 -22.60 13.62
CA THR A 166 16.27 -23.07 12.54
C THR A 166 16.21 -22.19 11.30
N GLY A 167 15.33 -21.19 11.30
CA GLY A 167 15.11 -20.28 10.18
C GLY A 167 14.12 -20.80 9.13
N GLN A 168 13.44 -21.92 9.39
CA GLN A 168 12.41 -22.42 8.49
C GLN A 168 11.12 -21.63 8.65
N THR A 169 10.53 -21.23 7.52
CA THR A 169 9.27 -20.51 7.51
C THR A 169 8.10 -21.45 7.31
N SER A 170 7.15 -21.41 8.22
CA SER A 170 5.85 -22.07 8.10
C SER A 170 4.75 -21.05 7.77
N ILE A 171 3.72 -21.53 7.06
CA ILE A 171 2.54 -20.72 6.73
C ILE A 171 1.27 -21.50 7.10
N LYS A 172 0.34 -20.88 7.80
CA LYS A 172 -0.94 -21.51 8.21
C LYS A 172 -2.10 -20.54 8.02
N SER A 173 -3.19 -21.04 7.42
CA SER A 173 -4.44 -20.28 7.33
C SER A 173 -5.12 -20.22 8.70
N LEU A 174 -5.76 -19.09 9.03
CA LEU A 174 -6.59 -18.98 10.23
C LEU A 174 -7.75 -19.98 10.21
N ALA A 175 -8.21 -20.40 9.04
CA ALA A 175 -9.23 -21.42 8.93
C ALA A 175 -8.80 -22.81 9.41
N SER A 176 -7.48 -23.11 9.40
CA SER A 176 -6.92 -24.40 9.88
C SER A 176 -6.76 -24.45 11.39
N ILE A 177 -6.83 -23.33 12.09
CA ILE A 177 -6.64 -23.24 13.53
C ILE A 177 -7.94 -23.61 14.26
N LYS A 178 -7.88 -24.63 15.13
CA LYS A 178 -9.05 -25.07 15.91
C LYS A 178 -9.57 -23.95 16.81
N GLY A 179 -10.89 -23.80 16.88
CA GLY A 179 -11.55 -22.80 17.76
C GLY A 179 -11.65 -21.39 17.16
N VAL A 180 -10.99 -21.09 16.05
CA VAL A 180 -11.09 -19.81 15.37
C VAL A 180 -12.44 -19.74 14.64
N ARG A 181 -13.32 -18.85 15.08
CA ARG A 181 -14.64 -18.57 14.48
C ARG A 181 -14.60 -17.23 13.76
N LYS A 182 -15.58 -16.94 12.91
CA LYS A 182 -15.67 -15.69 12.15
C LYS A 182 -15.92 -14.44 12.99
N ASP A 183 -16.45 -14.62 14.19
CA ASP A 183 -16.92 -13.57 15.11
C ASP A 183 -15.90 -13.18 16.19
N ILE A 184 -14.72 -13.78 16.18
CA ILE A 184 -13.67 -13.44 17.13
C ILE A 184 -12.89 -12.16 16.66
N PRO A 185 -12.35 -11.40 17.59
CA PRO A 185 -11.51 -10.24 17.27
C PRO A 185 -10.11 -10.72 16.83
N PHE A 186 -9.91 -10.98 15.53
CA PHE A 186 -8.70 -11.57 14.98
C PHE A 186 -7.44 -10.83 15.37
N GLU A 187 -7.41 -9.48 15.24
CA GLU A 187 -6.28 -8.66 15.63
C GLU A 187 -5.88 -8.90 17.10
N LYS A 188 -6.86 -8.83 18.01
CA LYS A 188 -6.60 -9.03 19.44
C LYS A 188 -6.03 -10.43 19.73
N TRP A 189 -6.56 -11.46 19.07
CA TRP A 189 -6.10 -12.83 19.24
C TRP A 189 -4.69 -13.02 18.67
N TYR A 190 -4.39 -12.37 17.54
CA TYR A 190 -3.04 -12.36 16.98
C TYR A 190 -2.05 -11.70 17.93
N LEU A 191 -2.33 -10.49 18.40
CA LEU A 191 -1.46 -9.73 19.31
C LEU A 191 -1.24 -10.45 20.67
N ASN A 192 -2.17 -11.30 21.08
CA ASN A 192 -2.02 -12.17 22.27
C ASN A 192 -1.26 -13.47 21.98
N GLY A 193 -0.74 -13.68 20.76
CA GLY A 193 0.00 -14.89 20.38
C GLY A 193 -0.87 -16.12 20.12
N SER A 194 -2.21 -16.01 20.12
CA SER A 194 -3.12 -17.16 19.98
C SER A 194 -3.01 -17.87 18.62
N PHE A 195 -2.46 -17.21 17.62
CA PHE A 195 -2.27 -17.75 16.27
C PHE A 195 -0.81 -18.13 15.95
N GLY A 196 0.15 -17.79 16.83
CA GLY A 196 1.58 -17.79 16.54
C GLY A 196 2.01 -16.61 15.68
N GLY A 197 3.24 -16.61 15.17
CA GLY A 197 3.79 -15.57 14.29
C GLY A 197 4.02 -14.20 14.95
N ILE A 198 3.96 -14.13 16.29
CA ILE A 198 4.27 -12.92 17.05
C ILE A 198 5.78 -12.89 17.31
N PRO A 199 6.46 -11.77 17.01
CA PRO A 199 7.87 -11.63 17.36
C PRO A 199 8.05 -11.63 18.89
N VAL A 200 9.03 -12.38 19.36
CA VAL A 200 9.45 -12.32 20.77
C VAL A 200 10.35 -11.10 20.93
N ILE A 201 9.83 -10.09 21.61
CA ILE A 201 10.54 -8.82 21.85
C ILE A 201 10.94 -8.78 23.32
N TYR A 202 12.22 -8.50 23.60
CA TYR A 202 12.73 -8.21 24.93
C TYR A 202 13.48 -6.88 24.91
N GLU A 203 13.47 -6.17 26.02
CA GLU A 203 14.17 -4.91 26.16
C GLU A 203 15.66 -5.20 26.43
N PRO A 204 16.59 -4.80 25.55
CA PRO A 204 18.01 -5.01 25.76
C PRO A 204 18.54 -4.00 26.78
N GLU A 205 19.46 -4.45 27.65
CA GLU A 205 20.22 -3.56 28.53
C GLU A 205 21.48 -3.09 27.79
N PHE A 206 21.69 -1.76 27.76
CA PHE A 206 22.86 -1.14 27.15
C PHE A 206 23.75 -0.54 28.24
N GLU A 207 25.05 -0.89 28.23
CA GLU A 207 26.05 -0.23 29.05
C GLU A 207 26.75 0.86 28.23
N PHE A 208 26.57 2.13 28.62
CA PHE A 208 27.26 3.27 28.04
C PHE A 208 28.40 3.70 28.94
N ASN A 209 29.64 3.29 28.64
CA ASN A 209 30.81 3.82 29.31
C ASN A 209 31.05 5.27 28.88
N ALA A 210 30.65 6.22 29.73
CA ALA A 210 30.80 7.67 29.50
C ALA A 210 32.27 8.15 29.40
N ASP A 211 33.24 7.29 29.76
CA ASP A 211 34.65 7.67 29.89
C ASP A 211 35.57 7.29 28.71
N LYS A 212 35.03 6.77 27.62
CA LYS A 212 35.83 6.52 26.40
C LYS A 212 35.32 7.38 25.25
N PRO A 213 36.11 8.36 24.75
CA PRO A 213 35.81 8.97 23.49
C PRO A 213 35.79 7.89 22.40
N VAL A 214 34.79 7.93 21.54
CA VAL A 214 34.73 7.11 20.33
C VAL A 214 35.87 7.55 19.43
N GLU A 215 36.92 6.70 19.24
CA GLU A 215 38.00 6.90 18.27
C GLU A 215 37.49 6.80 16.82
#